data_2ec271a75291f2cc21cea034b43a8da8
#
_entry.id   2ec271a75291f2cc21cea034b43a8da8
#
_cell.length_a   1.000
_cell.length_b   1.000
_cell.length_c   1.000
_cell.angle_alpha   90.00
_cell.angle_beta   90.00
_cell.angle_gamma   90.00
#
_symmetry.space_group_name_H-M   'P 1'
#
loop_
_entity.id
_entity.type
_entity.pdbx_description
1 polymer ?
#
loop_
_entity_poly.entity_id
_entity_poly.type
_entity_poly.pdbx_seq_one_letter_code
_entity_poly.pdbx_strand_id
1 'polypeptide(L)'
;GGDGQSLVSNAHPLQNGSTGSNRPATYADLSETSLETALIDIAGFTDDKGVPAAITGKTLHIPRQLVFVAERLMKSPGRVGTADNDINALNNMGMLPGGYFINHRFNDTDAFFIRTDCPNGTKMFNRAALTTKMEGDFETGNVRYKARERYSFGFSDWRAVYGNQGA
;
A
#
# COMPACT_ATOMS: atom_id res chain seq x y z
N GLY A 1 5.79 -1.62 -13.51
CA GLY A 1 7.09 -1.13 -13.10
C GLY A 1 8.18 -1.38 -14.12
N GLY A 2 9.39 -0.97 -13.79
CA GLY A 2 10.55 -1.18 -14.66
C GLY A 2 10.96 -2.65 -14.79
N ASP A 3 10.47 -3.50 -13.90
CA ASP A 3 10.69 -4.95 -13.85
C ASP A 3 9.69 -5.76 -14.70
N GLY A 4 8.75 -5.10 -15.36
CA GLY A 4 7.71 -5.75 -16.17
C GLY A 4 6.61 -6.44 -15.37
N GLN A 5 6.65 -6.40 -14.04
CA GLN A 5 5.65 -7.00 -13.16
C GLN A 5 4.62 -5.96 -12.65
N SER A 6 3.49 -6.46 -12.15
CA SER A 6 2.53 -5.65 -11.40
C SER A 6 3.15 -5.18 -10.08
N LEU A 7 2.61 -4.12 -9.47
CA LEU A 7 3.13 -3.60 -8.20
C LEU A 7 3.10 -4.66 -7.07
N VAL A 8 2.06 -5.47 -7.03
CA VAL A 8 1.94 -6.62 -6.12
C VAL A 8 2.10 -7.89 -6.93
N SER A 9 3.16 -8.64 -6.68
CA SER A 9 3.52 -9.86 -7.41
C SER A 9 4.40 -10.77 -6.54
N ASN A 10 4.42 -12.04 -6.86
CA ASN A 10 5.36 -13.01 -6.28
C ASN A 10 6.56 -13.31 -7.18
N ALA A 11 6.73 -12.57 -8.27
CA ALA A 11 7.69 -12.87 -9.32
C ALA A 11 8.50 -11.62 -9.73
N HIS A 12 8.83 -10.75 -8.77
CA HIS A 12 9.73 -9.62 -9.03
C HIS A 12 11.16 -10.14 -9.28
N PRO A 13 11.75 -9.91 -10.46
CA PRO A 13 13.09 -10.40 -10.76
C PRO A 13 14.15 -9.68 -9.92
N LEU A 14 15.05 -10.42 -9.34
CA LEU A 14 16.24 -9.93 -8.63
C LEU A 14 17.49 -10.15 -9.46
N GLN A 15 18.53 -9.32 -9.27
CA GLN A 15 19.79 -9.43 -10.02
C GLN A 15 20.53 -10.74 -9.78
N ASN A 16 20.31 -11.39 -8.63
CA ASN A 16 20.90 -12.69 -8.29
C ASN A 16 20.20 -13.88 -8.98
N GLY A 17 19.22 -13.63 -9.85
CA GLY A 17 18.45 -14.66 -10.56
C GLY A 17 17.28 -15.28 -9.77
N SER A 18 17.09 -14.88 -8.52
CA SER A 18 15.91 -15.26 -7.74
C SER A 18 14.73 -14.30 -7.97
N THR A 19 13.60 -14.59 -7.35
CA THR A 19 12.41 -13.73 -7.40
C THR A 19 12.04 -13.23 -6.00
N GLY A 20 11.67 -11.95 -5.90
CA GLY A 20 11.08 -11.36 -4.72
C GLY A 20 9.55 -11.42 -4.76
N SER A 21 8.92 -11.47 -3.58
CA SER A 21 7.48 -11.43 -3.42
C SER A 21 7.10 -10.33 -2.43
N ASN A 22 6.08 -9.55 -2.75
CA ASN A 22 5.46 -8.60 -1.84
C ASN A 22 3.98 -8.92 -1.61
N ARG A 23 3.66 -10.20 -1.63
CA ARG A 23 2.35 -10.74 -1.28
C ARG A 23 2.51 -12.07 -0.51
N PRO A 24 1.49 -12.50 0.26
CA PRO A 24 1.53 -13.80 0.92
C PRO A 24 1.47 -14.95 -0.10
N ALA A 25 1.95 -16.11 0.30
CA ALA A 25 1.83 -17.33 -0.50
C ALA A 25 0.35 -17.74 -0.67
N THR A 26 -0.45 -17.57 0.39
CA THR A 26 -1.90 -17.80 0.40
C THR A 26 -2.58 -16.54 0.89
N TYR A 27 -3.56 -16.05 0.16
CA TYR A 27 -4.35 -14.90 0.56
C TYR A 27 -5.22 -15.24 1.77
N ALA A 28 -5.44 -14.26 2.63
CA ALA A 28 -6.26 -14.38 3.83
C ALA A 28 -6.89 -13.05 4.18
N ASP A 29 -8.07 -13.08 4.79
CA ASP A 29 -8.75 -11.90 5.30
C ASP A 29 -7.91 -11.18 6.35
N LEU A 30 -8.21 -9.89 6.55
CA LEU A 30 -7.55 -9.08 7.56
C LEU A 30 -7.83 -9.62 8.97
N SER A 31 -6.81 -10.18 9.57
CA SER A 31 -6.81 -10.75 10.92
C SER A 31 -5.48 -10.42 11.60
N GLU A 32 -5.38 -10.70 12.89
CA GLU A 32 -4.12 -10.56 13.64
C GLU A 32 -3.01 -11.38 12.97
N THR A 33 -3.28 -12.68 12.73
CA THR A 33 -2.29 -13.58 12.13
C THR A 33 -1.86 -13.18 10.73
N SER A 34 -2.81 -12.76 9.87
CA SER A 34 -2.47 -12.32 8.50
C SER A 34 -1.65 -11.05 8.49
N LEU A 35 -1.90 -10.13 9.45
CA LEU A 35 -1.16 -8.90 9.59
C LEU A 35 0.25 -9.13 10.16
N GLU A 36 0.38 -10.02 11.15
CA GLU A 36 1.68 -10.44 11.70
C GLU A 36 2.53 -11.11 10.62
N THR A 37 1.95 -12.05 9.85
CA THR A 37 2.64 -12.69 8.73
C THR A 37 3.12 -11.66 7.71
N ALA A 38 2.27 -10.70 7.34
CA ALA A 38 2.65 -9.64 6.41
C ALA A 38 3.82 -8.78 6.92
N LEU A 39 3.85 -8.47 8.22
CA LEU A 39 4.94 -7.69 8.82
C LEU A 39 6.25 -8.50 8.89
N ILE A 40 6.17 -9.81 9.13
CA ILE A 40 7.32 -10.72 9.09
C ILE A 40 7.87 -10.80 7.66
N ASP A 41 7.00 -10.97 6.66
CA ASP A 41 7.39 -11.01 5.25
C ASP A 41 8.08 -9.71 4.82
N ILE A 42 7.54 -8.54 5.24
CA ILE A 42 8.15 -7.23 4.97
C ILE A 42 9.54 -7.12 5.60
N ALA A 43 9.70 -7.56 6.85
CA ALA A 43 11.00 -7.57 7.53
C ALA A 43 12.01 -8.52 6.87
N GLY A 44 11.52 -9.55 6.17
CA GLY A 44 12.31 -10.49 5.39
C GLY A 44 12.70 -10.02 3.99
N PHE A 45 12.34 -8.81 3.57
CA PHE A 45 12.71 -8.30 2.26
C PHE A 45 14.23 -8.20 2.09
N THR A 46 14.70 -8.58 0.92
CA THR A 46 16.11 -8.50 0.53
C THR A 46 16.32 -7.47 -0.57
N ASP A 47 17.52 -6.99 -0.71
CA ASP A 47 17.93 -6.18 -1.86
C ASP A 47 18.05 -7.05 -3.13
N ASP A 48 18.47 -6.46 -4.23
CA ASP A 48 18.59 -7.16 -5.52
C ASP A 48 19.74 -8.20 -5.54
N LYS A 49 20.61 -8.16 -4.54
CA LYS A 49 21.72 -9.12 -4.37
C LYS A 49 21.39 -10.23 -3.36
N GLY A 50 20.23 -10.15 -2.70
CA GLY A 50 19.79 -11.10 -1.69
C GLY A 50 20.24 -10.75 -0.26
N VAL A 51 20.77 -9.55 -0.03
CA VAL A 51 21.12 -9.07 1.31
C VAL A 51 19.86 -8.54 2.00
N PRO A 52 19.61 -8.87 3.28
CA PRO A 52 18.45 -8.38 4.00
C PRO A 52 18.38 -6.84 3.99
N ALA A 53 17.25 -6.31 3.56
CA ALA A 53 16.96 -4.89 3.60
C ALA A 53 16.12 -4.60 4.85
N ALA A 54 16.58 -3.71 5.72
CA ALA A 54 15.87 -3.36 6.96
C ALA A 54 14.62 -2.50 6.65
N ILE A 55 13.62 -3.11 6.04
CA ILE A 55 12.37 -2.45 5.64
C ILE A 55 11.29 -2.77 6.67
N THR A 56 10.50 -1.77 7.04
CA THR A 56 9.42 -1.89 8.02
C THR A 56 8.08 -1.42 7.45
N GLY A 57 6.98 -1.99 7.95
CA GLY A 57 5.64 -1.51 7.66
C GLY A 57 5.40 -0.12 8.26
N LYS A 58 4.71 0.75 7.53
CA LYS A 58 4.39 2.11 8.01
C LYS A 58 2.90 2.33 8.21
N THR A 59 2.11 2.02 7.21
CA THR A 59 0.68 2.38 7.17
C THR A 59 -0.12 1.26 6.54
N LEU A 60 -1.20 0.86 7.18
CA LEU A 60 -2.17 -0.08 6.65
C LEU A 60 -3.22 0.66 5.81
N HIS A 61 -3.44 0.23 4.59
CA HIS A 61 -4.46 0.77 3.69
C HIS A 61 -5.57 -0.27 3.51
N ILE A 62 -6.79 0.11 3.84
CA ILE A 62 -7.96 -0.78 3.87
C ILE A 62 -9.15 -0.19 3.14
N PRO A 63 -10.07 -1.02 2.63
CA PRO A 63 -11.40 -0.59 2.20
C PRO A 63 -12.27 -0.20 3.40
N ARG A 64 -13.36 0.48 3.12
CA ARG A 64 -14.31 0.94 4.15
C ARG A 64 -14.93 -0.19 4.98
N GLN A 65 -15.03 -1.40 4.42
CA GLN A 65 -15.65 -2.55 5.08
C GLN A 65 -14.80 -3.08 6.26
N LEU A 66 -13.48 -2.95 6.17
CA LEU A 66 -12.53 -3.45 7.17
C LEU A 66 -12.22 -2.47 8.31
N VAL A 67 -12.85 -1.30 8.32
CA VAL A 67 -12.56 -0.22 9.30
C VAL A 67 -12.66 -0.70 10.75
N PHE A 68 -13.77 -1.36 11.10
CA PHE A 68 -13.98 -1.82 12.48
C PHE A 68 -13.06 -2.99 12.87
N VAL A 69 -12.66 -3.80 11.89
CA VAL A 69 -11.67 -4.86 12.12
C VAL A 69 -10.30 -4.22 12.40
N ALA A 70 -9.88 -3.30 11.56
CA ALA A 70 -8.61 -2.59 11.71
C ALA A 70 -8.53 -1.81 13.03
N GLU A 71 -9.62 -1.14 13.43
CA GLU A 71 -9.67 -0.41 14.70
C GLU A 71 -9.44 -1.35 15.89
N ARG A 72 -10.12 -2.50 15.91
CA ARG A 72 -9.93 -3.51 16.96
C ARG A 72 -8.52 -4.08 16.97
N LEU A 73 -7.94 -4.39 15.79
CA LEU A 73 -6.60 -4.96 15.69
C LEU A 73 -5.51 -3.94 16.08
N MET A 74 -5.69 -2.67 15.71
CA MET A 74 -4.65 -1.66 15.88
C MET A 74 -4.69 -0.94 17.22
N LYS A 75 -5.86 -0.86 17.88
CA LYS A 75 -6.03 -0.03 19.08
C LYS A 75 -6.46 -0.79 20.33
N SER A 76 -6.86 -2.05 20.21
CA SER A 76 -7.19 -2.83 21.40
C SER A 76 -5.92 -3.12 22.21
N PRO A 77 -5.91 -2.86 23.54
CA PRO A 77 -4.78 -3.25 24.39
C PRO A 77 -4.66 -4.75 24.58
N GLY A 78 -5.78 -5.47 24.58
CA GLY A 78 -5.82 -6.92 24.68
C GLY A 78 -6.11 -7.58 23.34
N ARG A 79 -5.73 -8.86 23.24
CA ARG A 79 -5.98 -9.68 22.05
C ARG A 79 -7.46 -9.89 21.85
N VAL A 80 -7.92 -9.67 20.61
CA VAL A 80 -9.35 -9.79 20.27
C VAL A 80 -9.74 -11.26 20.16
N GLY A 81 -10.78 -11.66 20.89
CA GLY A 81 -11.37 -13.00 20.78
C GLY A 81 -10.77 -14.06 21.71
N THR A 82 -9.92 -13.68 22.68
CA THR A 82 -9.42 -14.56 23.73
C THR A 82 -10.09 -14.25 25.08
N ALA A 83 -10.31 -15.27 25.89
CA ALA A 83 -10.79 -15.13 27.27
C ALA A 83 -9.63 -14.78 28.24
N ASP A 84 -8.41 -15.02 27.82
CA ASP A 84 -7.20 -14.75 28.57
C ASP A 84 -6.77 -13.29 28.39
N ASN A 85 -6.06 -12.75 29.36
CA ASN A 85 -5.56 -11.37 29.33
C ASN A 85 -4.29 -11.23 28.46
N ASP A 86 -4.35 -11.76 27.23
CA ASP A 86 -3.25 -11.72 26.28
C ASP A 86 -3.04 -10.30 25.74
N ILE A 87 -1.79 -9.94 25.56
CA ILE A 87 -1.39 -8.62 25.03
C ILE A 87 -1.57 -8.63 23.50
N ASN A 88 -2.19 -7.58 22.96
CA ASN A 88 -2.16 -7.33 21.53
C ASN A 88 -0.75 -6.83 21.11
N ALA A 89 0.02 -7.71 20.48
CA ALA A 89 1.39 -7.42 20.06
C ALA A 89 1.47 -6.28 19.04
N LEU A 90 0.54 -6.21 18.10
CA LEU A 90 0.52 -5.18 17.05
C LEU A 90 0.39 -3.76 17.62
N ASN A 91 -0.50 -3.61 18.60
CA ASN A 91 -0.69 -2.32 19.27
C ASN A 91 0.49 -2.00 20.20
N ASN A 92 0.91 -2.96 21.02
CA ASN A 92 1.93 -2.73 22.03
C ASN A 92 3.32 -2.43 21.44
N MET A 93 3.68 -3.09 20.35
CA MET A 93 4.95 -2.88 19.64
C MET A 93 4.94 -1.65 18.72
N GLY A 94 3.76 -1.10 18.41
CA GLY A 94 3.64 0.03 17.47
C GLY A 94 4.15 -0.29 16.07
N MET A 95 3.95 -1.52 15.59
CA MET A 95 4.52 -2.04 14.35
C MET A 95 4.11 -1.25 13.09
N LEU A 96 3.00 -0.52 13.16
CA LEU A 96 2.49 0.35 12.09
C LEU A 96 2.35 1.78 12.60
N PRO A 97 3.43 2.56 12.69
CA PRO A 97 3.42 3.88 13.32
C PRO A 97 2.53 4.91 12.61
N GLY A 98 2.25 4.70 11.33
CA GLY A 98 1.32 5.54 10.56
C GLY A 98 -0.16 5.14 10.72
N GLY A 99 -0.46 4.12 11.53
CA GLY A 99 -1.81 3.63 11.74
C GLY A 99 -2.45 3.03 10.48
N TYR A 100 -3.76 3.19 10.34
CA TYR A 100 -4.47 2.75 9.15
C TYR A 100 -5.12 3.90 8.39
N PHE A 101 -5.26 3.74 7.07
CA PHE A 101 -5.90 4.69 6.18
C PHE A 101 -7.05 4.01 5.40
N ILE A 102 -8.22 4.63 5.41
CA ILE A 102 -9.41 4.14 4.72
C ILE A 102 -9.41 4.66 3.30
N ASN A 103 -9.34 3.77 2.32
CA ASN A 103 -9.46 4.13 0.92
C ASN A 103 -10.87 3.81 0.39
N HIS A 104 -11.68 4.85 0.21
CA HIS A 104 -13.05 4.72 -0.29
C HIS A 104 -13.14 4.30 -1.77
N ARG A 105 -12.02 4.28 -2.50
CA ARG A 105 -11.96 3.92 -3.91
C ARG A 105 -11.56 2.47 -4.15
N PHE A 106 -11.32 1.70 -3.10
CA PHE A 106 -11.11 0.27 -3.25
C PHE A 106 -12.43 -0.41 -3.61
N ASN A 107 -12.42 -1.14 -4.74
CA ASN A 107 -13.57 -1.93 -5.18
C ASN A 107 -13.62 -3.29 -4.50
N ASP A 108 -12.47 -3.80 -4.12
CA ASP A 108 -12.31 -5.02 -3.35
C ASP A 108 -12.66 -4.75 -1.88
N THR A 109 -13.43 -5.63 -1.25
CA THR A 109 -14.01 -5.42 0.07
C THR A 109 -13.16 -5.96 1.21
N ASP A 110 -12.20 -6.84 0.91
CA ASP A 110 -11.39 -7.60 1.86
C ASP A 110 -9.88 -7.46 1.61
N ALA A 111 -9.48 -6.92 0.46
CA ALA A 111 -8.08 -6.65 0.18
C ALA A 111 -7.50 -5.57 1.11
N PHE A 112 -6.28 -5.78 1.58
CA PHE A 112 -5.53 -4.79 2.33
C PHE A 112 -4.09 -4.64 1.83
N PHE A 113 -3.53 -3.47 2.04
CA PHE A 113 -2.17 -3.16 1.61
C PHE A 113 -1.40 -2.51 2.76
N ILE A 114 -0.11 -2.83 2.87
CA ILE A 114 0.79 -2.20 3.82
C ILE A 114 1.81 -1.39 3.03
N ARG A 115 1.83 -0.09 3.26
CA ARG A 115 2.90 0.77 2.78
C ARG A 115 4.09 0.63 3.71
N THR A 116 5.28 0.47 3.14
CA THR A 116 6.54 0.36 3.86
C THR A 116 7.30 1.69 3.91
N ASP A 117 8.43 1.70 4.58
CA ASP A 117 9.37 2.83 4.61
C ASP A 117 10.39 2.80 3.47
N CYS A 118 10.26 1.86 2.53
CA CYS A 118 11.13 1.77 1.37
C CYS A 118 11.21 3.12 0.63
N PRO A 119 12.40 3.72 0.47
CA PRO A 119 12.56 4.99 -0.20
C PRO A 119 12.29 4.87 -1.70
N ASN A 120 11.77 5.93 -2.29
CA ASN A 120 11.55 6.02 -3.75
C ASN A 120 10.63 4.94 -4.36
N GLY A 121 9.81 4.25 -3.59
CA GLY A 121 8.96 3.18 -4.06
C GLY A 121 7.90 3.67 -5.05
N THR A 122 6.76 4.12 -4.55
CA THR A 122 5.68 4.67 -5.38
C THR A 122 5.92 6.13 -5.75
N LYS A 123 5.71 6.49 -7.02
CA LYS A 123 6.00 7.83 -7.55
C LYS A 123 4.84 8.40 -8.36
N MET A 124 4.64 9.69 -8.22
CA MET A 124 3.83 10.48 -9.12
C MET A 124 4.75 11.38 -9.95
N PHE A 125 4.63 11.28 -11.27
CA PHE A 125 5.36 12.12 -12.21
C PHE A 125 4.43 13.21 -12.73
N ASN A 126 4.64 14.44 -12.33
CA ASN A 126 3.90 15.58 -12.85
C ASN A 126 4.67 16.17 -14.05
N ARG A 127 4.14 15.96 -15.27
CA ARG A 127 4.74 16.48 -16.50
C ARG A 127 4.29 17.90 -16.80
N ALA A 128 3.03 18.21 -16.52
CA ALA A 128 2.48 19.56 -16.65
C ALA A 128 1.47 19.79 -15.52
N ALA A 129 1.71 20.82 -14.75
CA ALA A 129 0.78 21.25 -13.70
C ALA A 129 -0.56 21.66 -14.29
N LEU A 130 -1.60 21.65 -13.48
CA LEU A 130 -2.92 22.12 -13.88
C LEU A 130 -2.83 23.57 -14.34
N THR A 131 -3.14 23.82 -15.59
CA THR A 131 -3.26 25.15 -16.18
C THR A 131 -4.69 25.36 -16.68
N THR A 132 -5.24 26.53 -16.38
CA THR A 132 -6.56 26.93 -16.84
C THR A 132 -6.43 28.15 -17.74
N LYS A 133 -7.20 28.17 -18.81
CA LYS A 133 -7.35 29.31 -19.68
C LYS A 133 -8.81 29.56 -20.01
N MET A 134 -9.18 30.81 -20.09
CA MET A 134 -10.48 31.27 -20.51
C MET A 134 -10.30 32.20 -21.70
N GLU A 135 -11.09 31.99 -22.75
CA GLU A 135 -11.04 32.77 -23.99
C GLU A 135 -12.47 33.09 -24.42
N GLY A 136 -12.76 34.33 -24.68
CA GLY A 136 -14.01 34.77 -25.27
C GLY A 136 -13.98 34.60 -26.78
N ASP A 137 -15.06 34.06 -27.35
CA ASP A 137 -15.26 34.02 -28.79
C ASP A 137 -15.96 35.31 -29.24
N PHE A 138 -15.27 36.12 -30.03
CA PHE A 138 -15.78 37.41 -30.46
C PHE A 138 -17.02 37.28 -31.37
N GLU A 139 -17.08 36.24 -32.19
CA GLU A 139 -18.19 36.07 -33.17
C GLU A 139 -19.47 35.57 -32.51
N THR A 140 -19.38 34.69 -31.54
CA THR A 140 -20.55 34.06 -30.90
C THR A 140 -20.90 34.61 -29.53
N GLY A 141 -20.01 35.41 -28.94
CA GLY A 141 -20.15 35.93 -27.58
C GLY A 141 -20.02 34.85 -26.49
N ASN A 142 -19.66 33.60 -26.84
CA ASN A 142 -19.49 32.50 -25.91
C ASN A 142 -18.11 32.54 -25.25
N VAL A 143 -18.04 32.02 -24.02
CA VAL A 143 -16.79 31.87 -23.29
C VAL A 143 -16.36 30.42 -23.32
N ARG A 144 -15.12 30.15 -23.76
CA ARG A 144 -14.52 28.82 -23.75
C ARG A 144 -13.56 28.72 -22.58
N TYR A 145 -13.77 27.71 -21.75
CA TYR A 145 -12.90 27.37 -20.63
C TYR A 145 -12.12 26.10 -20.91
N LYS A 146 -10.79 26.12 -20.70
CA LYS A 146 -9.92 24.99 -20.92
C LYS A 146 -9.08 24.74 -19.66
N ALA A 147 -9.11 23.50 -19.17
CA ALA A 147 -8.19 22.99 -18.14
C ALA A 147 -7.30 21.91 -18.77
N ARG A 148 -6.01 21.95 -18.46
CA ARG A 148 -5.03 20.97 -18.92
C ARG A 148 -4.10 20.58 -17.79
N GLU A 149 -3.95 19.27 -17.59
CA GLU A 149 -3.02 18.64 -16.67
C GLU A 149 -2.41 17.41 -17.32
N ARG A 150 -1.14 17.09 -17.00
CA ARG A 150 -0.49 15.85 -17.45
C ARG A 150 0.33 15.27 -16.32
N TYR A 151 -0.04 14.11 -15.86
CA TYR A 151 0.67 13.35 -14.82
C TYR A 151 0.67 11.85 -15.16
N SER A 152 1.52 11.12 -14.48
CA SER A 152 1.60 9.67 -14.55
C SER A 152 1.97 9.12 -13.17
N PHE A 153 1.52 7.91 -12.88
CA PHE A 153 1.89 7.17 -11.68
C PHE A 153 2.76 5.98 -12.04
N GLY A 154 3.65 5.63 -11.14
CA GLY A 154 4.49 4.46 -11.29
C GLY A 154 5.17 4.08 -9.98
N PHE A 155 5.93 3.02 -10.02
CA PHE A 155 6.78 2.60 -8.91
C PHE A 155 8.19 2.30 -9.43
N SER A 156 9.18 2.58 -8.59
CA SER A 156 10.58 2.24 -8.86
C SER A 156 11.03 1.04 -8.06
N ASP A 157 10.42 0.81 -6.90
CA ASP A 157 10.71 -0.33 -6.06
C ASP A 157 9.40 -0.95 -5.55
N TRP A 158 9.23 -2.24 -5.82
CA TRP A 158 8.07 -3.03 -5.43
C TRP A 158 7.98 -3.24 -3.91
N ARG A 159 9.09 -3.15 -3.18
CA ARG A 159 9.17 -3.30 -1.71
C ARG A 159 8.44 -2.19 -0.96
N ALA A 160 8.03 -1.13 -1.66
CA ALA A 160 7.28 -0.02 -1.07
C ALA A 160 5.85 -0.38 -0.64
N VAL A 161 5.30 -1.44 -1.19
CA VAL A 161 3.93 -1.89 -0.89
C VAL A 161 3.90 -3.40 -0.77
N TYR A 162 3.28 -3.90 0.27
CA TYR A 162 2.88 -5.29 0.42
C TYR A 162 1.38 -5.40 0.24
N GLY A 163 0.89 -6.37 -0.50
CA GLY A 163 -0.53 -6.52 -0.82
C GLY A 163 -1.08 -7.90 -0.50
N ASN A 164 -2.26 -7.93 0.10
CA ASN A 164 -3.05 -9.13 0.32
C ASN A 164 -4.45 -8.90 -0.26
N GLN A 165 -4.91 -9.83 -1.07
CA GLN A 165 -6.19 -9.71 -1.79
C GLN A 165 -7.39 -10.11 -0.93
N GLY A 166 -7.18 -10.68 0.26
CA GLY A 166 -8.23 -11.34 1.01
C GLY A 166 -8.52 -12.77 0.51
N ALA A 167 -9.45 -13.48 1.12
CA ALA A 167 -9.80 -14.86 0.79
C ALA A 167 -11.25 -14.97 0.23
#